data_8d4b153853a0ed8e14aa2774c182aef9
#
_entry.id   8d4b153853a0ed8e14aa2774c182aef9
#
_cell.length_a   1.000
_cell.length_b   1.000
_cell.length_c   1.000
_cell.angle_alpha   90.00
_cell.angle_beta   90.00
_cell.angle_gamma   90.00
#
_symmetry.space_group_name_H-M   'P 1'
#
loop_
_entity.id
_entity.type
_entity.pdbx_description
1 polymer ?
#
loop_
_entity_poly.entity_id
_entity_poly.type
_entity_poly.pdbx_seq_one_letter_code
_entity_poly.pdbx_strand_id
1 'polypeptide(L)' 'MLNFAPWDTLLRQYVDAQGRVNYSRWKQEQPQAINQWLKNLEQQNHLSNINPDEALALWINLYNAFTISAILESYPI' A
#
# COMPACT_ATOMS: atom_id res chain seq x y z
N MET A 1 -11.96 12.37 -3.32
CA MET A 1 -10.50 12.35 -3.17
C MET A 1 -10.04 11.04 -2.54
N LEU A 2 -9.06 10.41 -3.12
CA LEU A 2 -8.54 9.16 -2.61
C LEU A 2 -7.77 9.38 -1.31
N ASN A 3 -7.94 8.48 -0.35
CA ASN A 3 -7.28 8.59 0.94
C ASN A 3 -6.06 7.66 1.00
N PHE A 4 -4.87 8.23 0.87
CA PHE A 4 -3.61 7.49 0.97
C PHE A 4 -3.03 7.49 2.39
N ALA A 5 -3.69 8.12 3.36
CA ALA A 5 -3.16 8.22 4.72
C ALA A 5 -2.89 6.86 5.37
N PRO A 6 -3.77 5.85 5.25
CA PRO A 6 -3.45 4.53 5.82
C PRO A 6 -2.22 3.89 5.18
N TRP A 7 -2.06 4.04 3.87
CA TRP A 7 -0.89 3.52 3.15
C TRP A 7 0.39 4.24 3.57
N ASP A 8 0.33 5.57 3.65
CA ASP A 8 1.45 6.38 4.10
C ASP A 8 1.90 6.01 5.51
N THR A 9 0.94 5.76 6.41
CA THR A 9 1.23 5.32 7.77
C THR A 9 1.98 4.00 7.78
N LEU A 10 1.55 3.03 6.96
CA LEU A 10 2.23 1.75 6.84
C LEU A 10 3.67 1.91 6.35
N LEU A 11 3.87 2.75 5.34
CA LEU A 11 5.21 3.01 4.83
C LEU A 11 6.12 3.62 5.89
N ARG A 12 5.60 4.56 6.68
CA ARG A 12 6.37 5.19 7.75
C ARG A 12 6.74 4.20 8.85
N GLN A 13 5.89 3.22 9.11
CA GLN A 13 6.15 2.21 10.14
C GLN A 13 7.20 1.19 9.71
N TYR A 14 7.23 0.83 8.44
CA TYR A 14 8.01 -0.32 7.99
C TYR A 14 9.10 -0.02 6.98
N VAL A 15 9.21 1.22 6.52
CA VAL A 15 10.26 1.65 5.58
C VAL A 15 11.18 2.62 6.27
N ASP A 16 12.49 2.34 6.27
CA ASP A 16 13.48 3.20 6.93
C ASP A 16 13.91 4.37 6.05
N ALA A 17 14.81 5.21 6.57
CA ALA A 17 15.28 6.39 5.87
C ALA A 17 16.05 6.08 4.58
N GLN A 18 16.51 4.85 4.41
CA GLN A 18 17.22 4.39 3.21
C GLN A 18 16.30 3.67 2.23
N GLY A 19 15.00 3.64 2.49
CA GLY A 19 14.04 2.99 1.61
C GLY A 19 13.94 1.49 1.77
N ARG A 20 14.52 0.92 2.83
CA ARG A 20 14.45 -0.53 3.07
C ARG A 20 13.18 -0.88 3.83
N VAL A 21 12.50 -1.92 3.38
CA VAL A 21 11.24 -2.38 3.97
C VAL A 21 11.52 -3.49 4.98
N ASN A 22 10.98 -3.34 6.19
CA ASN A 22 11.08 -4.38 7.21
C ASN A 22 9.95 -5.39 7.02
N TYR A 23 10.12 -6.31 6.08
CA TYR A 23 9.11 -7.30 5.72
C TYR A 23 8.76 -8.23 6.87
N SER A 24 9.75 -8.66 7.64
CA SER A 24 9.54 -9.57 8.76
C SER A 24 8.56 -9.00 9.77
N ARG A 25 8.82 -7.76 10.20
CA ARG A 25 7.98 -7.08 11.17
C ARG A 25 6.58 -6.80 10.60
N TRP A 26 6.52 -6.35 9.35
CA TRP A 26 5.24 -6.05 8.70
C TRP A 26 4.36 -7.30 8.64
N LYS A 27 4.94 -8.43 8.23
CA LYS A 27 4.20 -9.68 8.13
C LYS A 27 3.72 -10.17 9.50
N GLN A 28 4.51 -9.97 10.55
CA GLN A 28 4.14 -10.37 11.90
C GLN A 28 3.03 -9.49 12.49
N GLU A 29 3.13 -8.17 12.27
CA GLU A 29 2.24 -7.22 12.93
C GLU A 29 0.96 -6.96 12.16
N GLN A 30 1.06 -6.77 10.85
CA GLN A 30 -0.09 -6.34 10.04
C GLN A 30 -0.10 -7.03 8.67
N PRO A 31 -0.22 -8.36 8.62
CA PRO A 31 -0.12 -9.08 7.34
C PRO A 31 -1.26 -8.78 6.37
N GLN A 32 -2.41 -8.30 6.87
CA GLN A 32 -3.59 -8.03 6.05
C GLN A 32 -3.84 -6.54 5.79
N ALA A 33 -2.97 -5.66 6.28
CA ALA A 33 -3.21 -4.22 6.20
C ALA A 33 -3.30 -3.71 4.77
N ILE A 34 -2.44 -4.21 3.86
CA ILE A 34 -2.47 -3.80 2.46
C ILE A 34 -3.77 -4.25 1.81
N ASN A 35 -4.18 -5.49 2.04
CA ASN A 35 -5.42 -6.02 1.47
C ASN A 35 -6.64 -5.25 1.96
N GLN A 36 -6.68 -4.88 3.23
CA GLN A 36 -7.75 -4.08 3.80
C GLN A 36 -7.80 -2.69 3.17
N TRP A 37 -6.65 -2.06 2.99
CA TRP A 37 -6.58 -0.74 2.36
C TRP A 37 -7.05 -0.80 0.91
N LEU A 38 -6.60 -1.81 0.15
CA LEU A 38 -7.03 -1.99 -1.24
C LEU A 38 -8.53 -2.22 -1.34
N LYS A 39 -9.09 -2.99 -0.43
CA LYS A 39 -10.53 -3.22 -0.35
C LYS A 39 -11.30 -1.92 -0.10
N ASN A 40 -10.78 -1.09 0.80
CA ASN A 40 -11.39 0.21 1.10
C ASN A 40 -11.37 1.13 -0.11
N LEU A 41 -10.28 1.14 -0.87
CA LEU A 41 -10.19 1.92 -2.11
C LEU A 41 -11.25 1.46 -3.11
N GLU A 42 -11.41 0.17 -3.27
CA GLU A 42 -12.39 -0.41 -4.19
C GLU A 42 -13.80 0.00 -3.80
N GLN A 43 -14.11 -0.01 -2.51
CA GLN A 43 -15.43 0.33 -1.99
C GLN A 43 -15.76 1.82 -2.10
N GLN A 44 -14.76 2.70 -2.13
CA GLN A 44 -14.99 4.13 -2.23
C GLN A 44 -15.54 4.58 -3.58
N ASN A 45 -15.38 3.75 -4.60
CA ASN A 45 -16.00 3.96 -5.91
C ASN A 45 -15.65 5.31 -6.56
N HIS A 46 -14.46 5.85 -6.29
CA HIS A 46 -14.02 7.14 -6.81
C HIS A 46 -13.16 7.04 -8.06
N LEU A 47 -12.90 5.82 -8.54
CA LEU A 47 -11.94 5.59 -9.61
C LEU A 47 -12.38 6.19 -10.95
N SER A 48 -13.67 6.38 -11.15
CA SER A 48 -14.21 6.94 -12.40
C SER A 48 -14.15 8.46 -12.47
N ASN A 49 -13.87 9.13 -11.34
CA ASN A 49 -13.95 10.59 -11.24
C ASN A 49 -12.63 11.25 -10.84
N ILE A 50 -11.51 10.51 -10.90
CA ILE A 50 -10.21 11.05 -10.53
C ILE A 50 -9.58 11.81 -11.71
N ASN A 51 -8.86 12.88 -11.41
CA ASN A 51 -8.13 13.61 -12.44
C ASN A 51 -6.83 12.89 -12.80
N PRO A 52 -6.12 13.30 -13.90
CA PRO A 52 -4.91 12.61 -14.33
C PRO A 52 -3.80 12.57 -13.28
N ASP A 53 -3.64 13.63 -12.49
CA ASP A 53 -2.60 13.67 -11.44
C ASP A 53 -2.92 12.67 -10.33
N GLU A 54 -4.18 12.60 -9.91
CA GLU A 54 -4.62 11.60 -8.93
C GLU A 54 -4.48 10.19 -9.48
N ALA A 55 -4.78 9.98 -10.76
CA ALA A 55 -4.65 8.69 -11.40
C ALA A 55 -3.19 8.21 -11.39
N LEU A 56 -2.25 9.11 -11.70
CA LEU A 56 -0.83 8.79 -11.68
C LEU A 56 -0.38 8.41 -10.26
N ALA A 57 -0.76 9.21 -9.27
CA ALA A 57 -0.43 8.93 -7.87
C ALA A 57 -1.01 7.57 -7.43
N LEU A 58 -2.25 7.29 -7.82
CA LEU A 58 -2.90 6.03 -7.51
C LEU A 58 -2.13 4.85 -8.12
N TRP A 59 -1.77 4.92 -9.41
CA TRP A 59 -1.04 3.85 -10.07
C TRP A 59 0.31 3.58 -9.43
N ILE A 60 1.06 4.63 -9.07
CA ILE A 60 2.36 4.49 -8.41
C ILE A 60 2.18 3.78 -7.06
N ASN A 61 1.20 4.22 -6.26
CA ASN A 61 0.95 3.62 -4.95
C ASN A 61 0.44 2.19 -5.05
N LEU A 62 -0.42 1.90 -6.03
CA LEU A 62 -0.90 0.53 -6.27
C LEU A 62 0.23 -0.39 -6.69
N TYR A 63 1.11 0.07 -7.58
CA TYR A 63 2.26 -0.72 -8.00
C TYR A 63 3.12 -1.11 -6.79
N ASN A 64 3.43 -0.13 -5.94
CA ASN A 64 4.23 -0.38 -4.74
C ASN A 64 3.49 -1.31 -3.77
N ALA A 65 2.19 -1.10 -3.58
CA ALA A 65 1.40 -1.93 -2.67
C ALA A 65 1.35 -3.39 -3.15
N PHE A 66 1.13 -3.62 -4.44
CA PHE A 66 1.11 -4.98 -4.99
C PHE A 66 2.47 -5.65 -4.90
N THR A 67 3.54 -4.90 -5.14
CA THR A 67 4.91 -5.42 -5.03
C THR A 67 5.20 -5.87 -3.61
N ILE A 68 4.92 -5.03 -2.63
CA ILE A 68 5.15 -5.35 -1.22
C ILE A 68 4.26 -6.50 -0.78
N SER A 69 2.99 -6.51 -1.19
CA SER A 69 2.05 -7.58 -0.87
C SER A 69 2.55 -8.94 -1.38
N ALA A 70 3.04 -8.98 -2.62
CA ALA A 70 3.60 -10.20 -3.19
C ALA A 70 4.80 -10.71 -2.41
N ILE A 71 5.69 -9.81 -1.99
CA ILE A 71 6.86 -10.18 -1.18
C ILE A 71 6.42 -10.69 0.19
N LEU A 72 5.44 -10.03 0.83
CA LEU A 72 4.94 -10.46 2.13
C LEU A 72 4.31 -11.85 2.07
N GLU A 73 3.60 -12.18 1.00
CA GLU A 73 3.01 -13.52 0.83
C GLU A 73 4.08 -14.60 0.74
N SER A 74 5.21 -14.29 0.11
CA SER A 74 6.29 -15.25 -0.10
C SER A 74 7.35 -15.21 1.01
N TYR A 75 7.23 -14.26 1.93
CA TYR A 75 8.24 -14.07 2.99
C TYR A 75 8.04 -15.07 4.12
N PRO A 76 9.11 -15.65 4.69
CA PRO A 76 10.52 -15.53 4.27
C PRO A 76 10.81 -16.29 2.99
N ILE A 77 11.61 -15.68 2.15
CA ILE A 77 11.99 -16.26 0.87
C ILE A 77 13.14 -17.23 1.04
#